data_a13833ecd4d26f0bed9ad89faae3eb16
#
_entry.id   a13833ecd4d26f0bed9ad89faae3eb16
#
_cell.length_a   1.000
_cell.length_b   1.000
_cell.length_c   1.000
_cell.angle_alpha   90.00
_cell.angle_beta   90.00
_cell.angle_gamma   90.00
#
_symmetry.space_group_name_H-M   'P 1'
#
loop_
_entity.id
_entity.type
_entity.pdbx_description
1 polymer ?
#
loop_
_entity_poly.entity_id
_entity_poly.type
_entity_poly.pdbx_seq_one_letter_code
_entity_poly.pdbx_strand_id
1 'polypeptide(L)'
;MKAKKISALLLAAAMTACAVPAQGAAADEPKVPKYIFLFIGDGMSYPQVQTTNYYLNAIEDDGDDILTSESKLNMMKFPVAGSAQTYDSTSFCPDSASTATSISTGHKTYSGTINMDEKMETSYETIAEKLKKQLGYKGGILSSVNLNHATPAFYAHQASRNNYYEIGQELIASNFDYFAGGGLKKTTGS
;
A
#
# COMPACT_ATOMS: atom_id res chain seq x y z
N MET A 1 1.45 12.94 64.28
CA MET A 1 0.96 11.84 63.39
C MET A 1 -0.41 12.07 62.77
N LYS A 2 -1.23 13.01 63.22
CA LYS A 2 -2.61 13.25 62.70
C LYS A 2 -2.67 14.08 61.42
N ALA A 3 -1.76 15.01 61.19
CA ALA A 3 -1.78 15.91 60.02
C ALA A 3 -1.44 15.21 58.69
N LYS A 4 -0.53 14.22 58.68
CA LYS A 4 -0.15 13.45 57.47
C LYS A 4 -1.27 12.55 56.91
N LYS A 5 -2.16 12.07 57.78
CA LYS A 5 -3.31 11.25 57.37
C LYS A 5 -4.43 12.06 56.72
N ILE A 6 -4.60 13.31 57.15
CA ILE A 6 -5.62 14.21 56.58
C ILE A 6 -5.21 14.69 55.20
N SER A 7 -3.91 14.98 54.98
CA SER A 7 -3.40 15.36 53.64
C SER A 7 -3.51 14.22 52.60
N ALA A 8 -3.29 12.99 53.03
CA ALA A 8 -3.43 11.83 52.13
C ALA A 8 -4.90 11.57 51.74
N LEU A 9 -5.83 11.82 52.66
CA LEU A 9 -7.27 11.65 52.40
C LEU A 9 -7.81 12.73 51.47
N LEU A 10 -7.36 13.96 51.58
CA LEU A 10 -7.70 15.07 50.71
C LEU A 10 -7.12 14.90 49.30
N LEU A 11 -5.94 14.30 49.15
CA LEU A 11 -5.34 14.03 47.85
C LEU A 11 -6.06 12.87 47.13
N ALA A 12 -6.50 11.85 47.86
CA ALA A 12 -7.29 10.76 47.32
C ALA A 12 -8.69 11.22 46.87
N ALA A 13 -9.33 12.13 47.62
CA ALA A 13 -10.61 12.73 47.23
C ALA A 13 -10.51 13.65 46.01
N ALA A 14 -9.38 14.36 45.83
CA ALA A 14 -9.13 15.19 44.66
C ALA A 14 -8.90 14.36 43.38
N MET A 15 -8.27 13.19 43.49
CA MET A 15 -8.08 12.29 42.33
C MET A 15 -9.38 11.58 41.91
N THR A 16 -10.29 11.32 42.82
CA THR A 16 -11.59 10.72 42.48
C THR A 16 -12.56 11.73 41.87
N ALA A 17 -12.39 13.02 42.11
CA ALA A 17 -13.26 14.07 41.53
C ALA A 17 -12.87 14.41 40.07
N CYS A 18 -11.69 14.04 39.61
CA CYS A 18 -11.24 14.23 38.22
C CYS A 18 -11.48 13.04 37.29
N ALA A 19 -12.08 11.95 37.78
CA ALA A 19 -12.61 10.91 36.91
C ALA A 19 -13.95 11.41 36.30
N VAL A 20 -13.87 12.37 35.39
CA VAL A 20 -14.94 12.60 34.44
C VAL A 20 -15.08 11.27 33.69
N PRO A 21 -16.26 10.59 33.74
CA PRO A 21 -16.47 9.48 32.85
C PRO A 21 -16.29 10.07 31.44
N ALA A 22 -15.24 9.64 30.74
CA ALA A 22 -15.22 9.82 29.31
C ALA A 22 -16.50 9.14 28.82
N GLN A 23 -17.54 9.94 28.58
CA GLN A 23 -18.62 9.49 27.74
C GLN A 23 -17.94 9.16 26.41
N GLY A 24 -17.60 7.90 26.24
CA GLY A 24 -17.17 7.37 24.98
C GLY A 24 -18.28 7.73 24.01
N ALA A 25 -18.04 8.74 23.18
CA ALA A 25 -18.75 8.80 21.92
C ALA A 25 -18.59 7.38 21.37
N ALA A 26 -19.70 6.67 21.20
CA ALA A 26 -19.69 5.38 20.54
C ALA A 26 -18.92 5.62 19.25
N ALA A 27 -17.70 5.11 19.17
CA ALA A 27 -16.92 5.20 17.96
C ALA A 27 -17.80 4.52 16.91
N ASP A 28 -18.26 5.29 15.93
CA ASP A 28 -18.95 4.71 14.79
C ASP A 28 -18.10 3.51 14.34
N GLU A 29 -18.72 2.34 14.25
CA GLU A 29 -18.09 1.14 13.72
C GLU A 29 -17.38 1.55 12.42
N PRO A 30 -16.08 1.23 12.27
CA PRO A 30 -15.33 1.67 11.11
C PRO A 30 -16.04 1.17 9.85
N LYS A 31 -16.57 2.09 9.05
CA LYS A 31 -17.25 1.74 7.81
C LYS A 31 -16.24 1.11 6.86
N VAL A 32 -16.38 -0.18 6.65
CA VAL A 32 -15.54 -0.92 5.70
C VAL A 32 -15.83 -0.41 4.29
N PRO A 33 -14.84 0.07 3.53
CA PRO A 33 -15.08 0.58 2.18
C PRO A 33 -15.61 -0.53 1.29
N LYS A 34 -16.61 -0.22 0.46
CA LYS A 34 -17.19 -1.19 -0.47
C LYS A 34 -16.24 -1.52 -1.63
N TYR A 35 -15.44 -0.56 -2.06
CA TYR A 35 -14.47 -0.67 -3.15
C TYR A 35 -13.14 -0.06 -2.73
N ILE A 36 -12.05 -0.74 -3.08
CA ILE A 36 -10.69 -0.28 -2.85
C ILE A 36 -9.94 -0.33 -4.18
N PHE A 37 -9.41 0.81 -4.63
CA PHE A 37 -8.60 0.90 -5.84
C PHE A 37 -7.20 1.37 -5.47
N LEU A 38 -6.19 0.57 -5.79
CA LEU A 38 -4.79 0.93 -5.61
C LEU A 38 -4.15 1.15 -7.00
N PHE A 39 -3.69 2.36 -7.26
CA PHE A 39 -2.98 2.71 -8.48
C PHE A 39 -1.49 2.87 -8.16
N ILE A 40 -0.65 2.11 -8.85
CA ILE A 40 0.80 2.12 -8.66
C ILE A 40 1.45 2.65 -9.93
N GLY A 41 2.15 3.78 -9.82
CA GLY A 41 3.06 4.28 -10.86
C GLY A 41 4.47 3.78 -10.55
N ASP A 42 4.88 2.66 -11.16
CA ASP A 42 6.19 2.08 -10.92
C ASP A 42 7.29 2.99 -11.45
N GLY A 43 8.20 3.39 -10.54
CA GLY A 43 9.24 4.37 -10.79
C GLY A 43 8.74 5.81 -10.98
N MET A 44 7.44 6.06 -10.85
CA MET A 44 6.86 7.40 -10.95
C MET A 44 7.09 8.19 -9.65
N SER A 45 7.62 9.39 -9.80
CA SER A 45 7.95 10.28 -8.70
C SER A 45 7.44 11.71 -9.01
N TYR A 46 7.64 12.64 -8.09
CA TYR A 46 7.22 14.03 -8.25
C TYR A 46 7.66 14.69 -9.57
N PRO A 47 8.89 14.49 -10.09
CA PRO A 47 9.29 15.05 -11.39
C PRO A 47 8.38 14.62 -12.54
N GLN A 48 8.01 13.34 -12.62
CA GLN A 48 7.10 12.84 -13.67
C GLN A 48 5.71 13.45 -13.54
N VAL A 49 5.19 13.52 -12.32
CA VAL A 49 3.88 14.14 -12.05
C VAL A 49 3.90 15.62 -12.45
N GLN A 50 4.91 16.35 -12.02
CA GLN A 50 5.00 17.80 -12.30
C GLN A 50 5.23 18.08 -13.79
N THR A 51 6.11 17.33 -14.45
CA THR A 51 6.35 17.46 -15.89
C THR A 51 5.07 17.18 -16.70
N THR A 52 4.32 16.16 -16.31
CA THR A 52 3.04 15.84 -16.95
C THR A 52 2.04 16.99 -16.77
N ASN A 53 1.98 17.58 -15.59
CA ASN A 53 1.10 18.72 -15.34
C ASN A 53 1.47 19.93 -16.21
N TYR A 54 2.75 20.26 -16.31
CA TYR A 54 3.23 21.33 -17.18
C TYR A 54 2.92 21.05 -18.65
N TYR A 55 3.13 19.81 -19.09
CA TYR A 55 2.80 19.41 -20.46
C TYR A 55 1.30 19.59 -20.77
N LEU A 56 0.42 19.13 -19.87
CA LEU A 56 -1.02 19.28 -20.05
C LEU A 56 -1.44 20.75 -20.09
N ASN A 57 -0.89 21.58 -19.21
CA ASN A 57 -1.16 23.01 -19.22
C ASN A 57 -0.68 23.67 -20.53
N ALA A 58 0.51 23.30 -21.01
CA ALA A 58 1.07 23.87 -22.24
C ALA A 58 0.24 23.54 -23.48
N ILE A 59 -0.38 22.37 -23.57
CA ILE A 59 -1.19 21.98 -24.73
C ILE A 59 -2.65 22.44 -24.65
N GLU A 60 -3.16 22.70 -23.45
CA GLU A 60 -4.56 23.12 -23.26
C GLU A 60 -4.74 24.63 -23.16
N ASP A 61 -3.76 25.33 -22.62
CA ASP A 61 -3.85 26.77 -22.32
C ASP A 61 -3.00 27.64 -23.28
N ASP A 62 -2.64 27.13 -24.48
CA ASP A 62 -1.78 27.81 -25.49
C ASP A 62 -0.45 28.36 -24.91
N GLY A 63 -0.03 27.87 -23.76
CA GLY A 63 1.25 28.17 -23.13
C GLY A 63 1.28 29.40 -22.22
N ASP A 64 0.17 30.12 -22.05
CA ASP A 64 0.18 31.41 -21.33
C ASP A 64 0.30 31.23 -19.81
N ASP A 65 -0.12 30.08 -19.24
CA ASP A 65 -0.21 29.91 -17.79
C ASP A 65 0.34 28.54 -17.28
N ILE A 66 1.43 28.07 -17.90
CA ILE A 66 2.01 26.74 -17.66
C ILE A 66 2.38 26.52 -16.18
N LEU A 67 2.87 27.55 -15.50
CA LEU A 67 3.43 27.42 -14.15
C LEU A 67 2.41 27.66 -13.04
N THR A 68 1.33 28.38 -13.31
CA THR A 68 0.42 28.88 -12.28
C THR A 68 -0.97 28.24 -12.31
N SER A 69 -1.31 27.52 -13.39
CA SER A 69 -2.60 26.86 -13.52
C SER A 69 -2.74 25.70 -12.54
N GLU A 70 -3.98 25.43 -12.14
CA GLU A 70 -4.32 24.30 -11.29
C GLU A 70 -3.93 22.97 -11.95
N SER A 71 -3.59 21.98 -11.11
CA SER A 71 -3.24 20.67 -11.62
C SER A 71 -4.41 20.01 -12.37
N LYS A 72 -4.16 19.61 -13.61
CA LYS A 72 -5.08 18.85 -14.45
C LYS A 72 -5.17 17.38 -14.04
N LEU A 73 -4.19 16.89 -13.30
CA LEU A 73 -4.11 15.47 -12.88
C LEU A 73 -5.08 15.17 -11.76
N ASN A 74 -5.98 14.22 -11.99
CA ASN A 74 -6.96 13.81 -11.00
C ASN A 74 -6.33 13.27 -9.71
N MET A 75 -5.15 12.62 -9.80
CA MET A 75 -4.43 12.13 -8.63
C MET A 75 -3.98 13.26 -7.69
N MET A 76 -3.80 14.48 -8.19
CA MET A 76 -3.43 15.64 -7.38
C MET A 76 -4.63 16.30 -6.69
N LYS A 77 -5.85 15.86 -7.01
CA LYS A 77 -7.11 16.36 -6.42
C LYS A 77 -7.62 15.51 -5.28
N PHE A 78 -6.92 14.45 -4.88
CA PHE A 78 -7.30 13.65 -3.71
C PHE A 78 -7.21 14.49 -2.42
N PRO A 79 -8.15 14.29 -1.48
CA PRO A 79 -8.21 15.09 -0.26
C PRO A 79 -7.09 14.80 0.73
N VAL A 80 -6.35 13.71 0.54
CA VAL A 80 -5.25 13.29 1.42
C VAL A 80 -4.02 12.99 0.59
N ALA A 81 -2.88 13.51 1.04
CA ALA A 81 -1.57 13.21 0.49
C ALA A 81 -0.65 12.68 1.59
N GLY A 82 0.31 11.85 1.21
CA GLY A 82 1.31 11.30 2.10
C GLY A 82 2.62 11.02 1.37
N SER A 83 3.65 10.65 2.12
CA SER A 83 4.93 10.24 1.58
C SER A 83 5.42 8.97 2.25
N ALA A 84 6.25 8.21 1.54
CA ALA A 84 6.86 7.00 2.04
C ALA A 84 8.34 6.97 1.68
N GLN A 85 9.15 6.34 2.53
CA GLN A 85 10.53 6.02 2.21
C GLN A 85 10.59 4.70 1.45
N THR A 86 11.17 4.76 0.26
CA THR A 86 11.30 3.61 -0.63
C THR A 86 12.71 3.05 -0.55
N TYR A 87 12.94 2.12 0.34
CA TYR A 87 14.16 1.31 0.43
C TYR A 87 13.75 -0.15 0.69
N ASP A 88 14.62 -1.09 0.38
CA ASP A 88 14.46 -2.49 0.76
C ASP A 88 15.56 -2.93 1.72
N SER A 89 15.58 -4.19 2.12
CA SER A 89 16.55 -4.69 3.09
C SER A 89 17.98 -4.81 2.55
N THR A 90 18.17 -4.59 1.25
CA THR A 90 19.49 -4.69 0.59
C THR A 90 19.95 -3.39 -0.09
N SER A 91 19.03 -2.45 -0.37
CA SER A 91 19.33 -1.30 -1.21
C SER A 91 18.52 -0.05 -0.83
N PHE A 92 19.14 1.12 -0.96
CA PHE A 92 18.44 2.40 -0.94
C PHE A 92 17.60 2.64 -2.22
N CYS A 93 17.94 1.93 -3.30
CA CYS A 93 17.20 1.96 -4.56
C CYS A 93 16.52 0.59 -4.77
N PRO A 94 15.33 0.39 -4.21
CA PRO A 94 14.64 -0.88 -4.26
C PRO A 94 14.13 -1.19 -5.67
N ASP A 95 13.85 -2.45 -5.92
CA ASP A 95 13.21 -2.89 -7.15
C ASP A 95 11.69 -3.03 -7.02
N SER A 96 11.00 -3.34 -8.12
CA SER A 96 9.54 -3.51 -8.14
C SER A 96 9.06 -4.67 -7.26
N ALA A 97 9.89 -5.71 -7.06
CA ALA A 97 9.51 -6.88 -6.25
C ALA A 97 9.48 -6.55 -4.76
N SER A 98 10.56 -5.98 -4.23
CA SER A 98 10.67 -5.59 -2.83
C SER A 98 9.70 -4.46 -2.45
N THR A 99 9.44 -3.52 -3.38
CA THR A 99 8.46 -2.45 -3.15
C THR A 99 7.02 -2.95 -3.23
N ALA A 100 6.69 -3.83 -4.18
CA ALA A 100 5.39 -4.48 -4.22
C ALA A 100 5.13 -5.29 -2.93
N THR A 101 6.14 -6.02 -2.44
CA THR A 101 6.08 -6.71 -1.14
C THR A 101 5.79 -5.73 -0.01
N SER A 102 6.49 -4.60 0.05
CA SER A 102 6.26 -3.60 1.10
C SER A 102 4.84 -3.02 1.08
N ILE A 103 4.30 -2.76 -0.11
CA ILE A 103 2.94 -2.24 -0.29
C ILE A 103 1.88 -3.30 0.05
N SER A 104 2.09 -4.54 -0.41
CA SER A 104 1.11 -5.62 -0.28
C SER A 104 1.06 -6.23 1.12
N THR A 105 2.20 -6.27 1.84
CA THR A 105 2.33 -7.02 3.10
C THR A 105 2.66 -6.14 4.31
N GLY A 106 3.18 -4.93 4.09
CA GLY A 106 3.71 -4.07 5.15
C GLY A 106 5.11 -4.46 5.63
N HIS A 107 5.77 -5.41 4.99
CA HIS A 107 7.11 -5.88 5.35
C HIS A 107 8.16 -5.47 4.32
N LYS A 108 9.39 -5.25 4.78
CA LYS A 108 10.57 -5.12 3.92
C LYS A 108 11.12 -6.52 3.61
N THR A 109 11.75 -6.64 2.45
CA THR A 109 12.43 -7.87 2.01
C THR A 109 13.62 -7.52 1.12
N TYR A 110 14.31 -8.50 0.59
CA TYR A 110 15.42 -8.29 -0.33
C TYR A 110 14.95 -7.90 -1.73
N SER A 111 15.79 -7.14 -2.44
CA SER A 111 15.61 -6.87 -3.86
C SER A 111 15.33 -8.17 -4.64
N GLY A 112 14.33 -8.17 -5.47
CA GLY A 112 13.94 -9.33 -6.27
C GLY A 112 13.02 -10.34 -5.60
N THR A 113 12.77 -10.24 -4.30
CA THR A 113 11.90 -11.17 -3.56
C THR A 113 10.45 -10.68 -3.56
N ILE A 114 9.52 -11.59 -3.79
CA ILE A 114 8.07 -11.31 -3.87
C ILE A 114 7.35 -11.93 -2.68
N ASN A 115 6.77 -11.10 -1.81
CA ASN A 115 5.90 -11.46 -0.68
C ASN A 115 6.46 -12.57 0.22
N MET A 116 7.76 -12.60 0.39
CA MET A 116 8.47 -13.50 1.31
C MET A 116 9.42 -12.73 2.21
N ASP A 117 9.82 -13.36 3.29
CA ASP A 117 10.83 -12.83 4.21
C ASP A 117 12.23 -12.76 3.58
N GLU A 118 13.16 -12.14 4.28
CA GLU A 118 14.55 -11.97 3.82
C GLU A 118 15.30 -13.29 3.63
N LYS A 119 14.87 -14.36 4.31
CA LYS A 119 15.44 -15.69 4.18
C LYS A 119 14.79 -16.51 3.06
N MET A 120 13.68 -16.00 2.47
CA MET A 120 12.89 -16.70 1.46
C MET A 120 12.29 -18.02 1.97
N GLU A 121 12.06 -18.10 3.29
CA GLU A 121 11.52 -19.27 3.98
C GLU A 121 10.05 -19.10 4.34
N THR A 122 9.61 -17.85 4.59
CA THR A 122 8.27 -17.54 5.04
C THR A 122 7.54 -16.63 4.06
N SER A 123 6.39 -17.07 3.57
CA SER A 123 5.49 -16.24 2.76
C SER A 123 4.69 -15.28 3.65
N TYR A 124 4.58 -14.02 3.21
CA TYR A 124 3.76 -13.01 3.86
C TYR A 124 2.38 -12.94 3.18
N GLU A 125 1.31 -13.16 3.95
CA GLU A 125 -0.04 -12.97 3.43
C GLU A 125 -0.24 -11.49 3.02
N THR A 126 -0.64 -11.27 1.78
CA THR A 126 -0.87 -9.93 1.25
C THR A 126 -2.20 -9.34 1.72
N ILE A 127 -2.30 -8.01 1.68
CA ILE A 127 -3.58 -7.33 2.01
C ILE A 127 -4.71 -7.77 1.09
N ALA A 128 -4.43 -8.04 -0.19
CA ALA A 128 -5.44 -8.51 -1.14
C ALA A 128 -5.97 -9.91 -0.78
N GLU A 129 -5.08 -10.82 -0.37
CA GLU A 129 -5.46 -12.14 0.13
C GLU A 129 -6.25 -12.06 1.44
N LYS A 130 -5.81 -11.21 2.38
CA LYS A 130 -6.54 -10.95 3.63
C LYS A 130 -7.96 -10.45 3.39
N LEU A 131 -8.12 -9.45 2.55
CA LEU A 131 -9.42 -8.87 2.23
C LEU A 131 -10.34 -9.90 1.61
N LYS A 132 -9.82 -10.72 0.68
CA LYS A 132 -10.57 -11.80 0.08
C LYS A 132 -10.99 -12.86 1.11
N LYS A 133 -10.06 -13.32 1.92
CA LYS A 133 -10.27 -14.40 2.91
C LYS A 133 -11.16 -13.97 4.08
N GLN A 134 -10.94 -12.76 4.61
CA GLN A 134 -11.61 -12.32 5.84
C GLN A 134 -12.92 -11.59 5.59
N LEU A 135 -13.02 -10.85 4.48
CA LEU A 135 -14.15 -9.98 4.19
C LEU A 135 -14.89 -10.33 2.88
N GLY A 136 -14.45 -11.37 2.17
CA GLY A 136 -15.10 -11.82 0.94
C GLY A 136 -14.97 -10.83 -0.24
N TYR A 137 -13.98 -9.94 -0.21
CA TYR A 137 -13.74 -9.03 -1.34
C TYR A 137 -13.38 -9.81 -2.60
N LYS A 138 -13.81 -9.30 -3.72
CA LYS A 138 -13.32 -9.76 -5.03
C LYS A 138 -12.03 -9.03 -5.37
N GLY A 139 -11.03 -9.78 -5.82
CA GLY A 139 -9.71 -9.27 -6.19
C GLY A 139 -9.54 -9.15 -7.69
N GLY A 140 -9.06 -8.00 -8.16
CA GLY A 140 -8.70 -7.79 -9.55
C GLY A 140 -7.30 -7.20 -9.68
N ILE A 141 -6.52 -7.72 -10.63
CA ILE A 141 -5.17 -7.27 -10.94
C ILE A 141 -5.13 -6.78 -12.40
N LEU A 142 -4.73 -5.52 -12.56
CA LEU A 142 -4.53 -4.91 -13.88
C LEU A 142 -3.11 -4.38 -13.97
N SER A 143 -2.43 -4.59 -15.10
CA SER A 143 -1.05 -4.11 -15.28
C SER A 143 -0.76 -3.81 -16.74
N SER A 144 0.05 -2.79 -16.99
CA SER A 144 0.59 -2.50 -18.31
C SER A 144 1.76 -3.41 -18.71
N VAL A 145 2.31 -4.16 -17.75
CA VAL A 145 3.35 -5.17 -17.99
C VAL A 145 2.77 -6.58 -17.98
N ASN A 146 3.62 -7.61 -18.09
CA ASN A 146 3.18 -9.00 -17.97
C ASN A 146 2.51 -9.25 -16.62
N LEU A 147 1.45 -10.04 -16.59
CA LEU A 147 0.72 -10.34 -15.36
C LEU A 147 1.57 -11.07 -14.31
N ASN A 148 2.53 -11.88 -14.74
CA ASN A 148 3.51 -12.54 -13.88
C ASN A 148 4.80 -11.73 -13.68
N HIS A 149 4.76 -10.40 -13.87
CA HIS A 149 5.79 -9.48 -13.43
C HIS A 149 5.68 -9.20 -11.93
N ALA A 150 6.77 -8.74 -11.32
CA ALA A 150 6.83 -8.50 -9.88
C ALA A 150 5.81 -7.45 -9.36
N THR A 151 5.61 -6.36 -10.09
CA THR A 151 4.72 -5.28 -9.67
C THR A 151 3.25 -5.72 -9.45
N PRO A 152 2.62 -6.47 -10.36
CA PRO A 152 1.25 -6.96 -10.15
C PRO A 152 1.14 -8.19 -9.25
N ALA A 153 2.25 -8.80 -8.81
CA ALA A 153 2.27 -10.08 -8.12
C ALA A 153 1.81 -10.04 -6.65
N PHE A 154 0.72 -9.35 -6.36
CA PHE A 154 0.07 -9.32 -5.03
C PHE A 154 -0.59 -10.65 -4.65
N TYR A 155 -0.54 -11.62 -5.52
CA TYR A 155 -1.13 -12.95 -5.43
C TYR A 155 -0.09 -14.07 -5.34
N ALA A 156 1.22 -13.75 -5.43
CA ALA A 156 2.28 -14.73 -5.54
C ALA A 156 3.37 -14.54 -4.48
N HIS A 157 4.09 -15.62 -4.17
CA HIS A 157 5.12 -15.69 -3.14
C HIS A 157 6.35 -16.40 -3.70
N GLN A 158 7.32 -15.63 -4.20
CA GLN A 158 8.49 -16.20 -4.87
C GLN A 158 9.80 -15.61 -4.34
N ALA A 159 10.79 -16.49 -4.16
CA ALA A 159 12.15 -16.09 -3.79
C ALA A 159 12.81 -15.17 -4.84
N SER A 160 12.36 -15.25 -6.08
CA SER A 160 12.89 -14.43 -7.17
C SER A 160 11.80 -13.97 -8.12
N ARG A 161 11.82 -12.68 -8.45
CA ARG A 161 10.99 -12.08 -9.49
C ARG A 161 11.20 -12.69 -10.89
N ASN A 162 12.28 -13.41 -11.08
CA ASN A 162 12.59 -14.09 -12.35
C ASN A 162 11.89 -15.44 -12.51
N ASN A 163 11.23 -15.93 -11.47
CA ASN A 163 10.43 -17.15 -11.47
C ASN A 163 9.08 -16.91 -12.16
N TYR A 164 9.14 -16.43 -13.41
CA TYR A 164 7.93 -16.03 -14.14
C TYR A 164 6.91 -17.16 -14.30
N TYR A 165 7.38 -18.38 -14.51
CA TYR A 165 6.51 -19.53 -14.68
C TYR A 165 5.75 -19.84 -13.38
N GLU A 166 6.48 -19.90 -12.28
CA GLU A 166 5.94 -20.18 -10.94
C GLU A 166 4.96 -19.08 -10.51
N ILE A 167 5.31 -17.79 -10.74
CA ILE A 167 4.40 -16.66 -10.52
C ILE A 167 3.12 -16.83 -11.35
N GLY A 168 3.24 -17.27 -12.61
CA GLY A 168 2.11 -17.54 -13.47
C GLY A 168 1.22 -18.70 -12.98
N GLN A 169 1.83 -19.72 -12.39
CA GLN A 169 1.07 -20.82 -11.76
C GLN A 169 0.32 -20.35 -10.51
N GLU A 170 0.96 -19.53 -9.67
CA GLU A 170 0.31 -18.94 -8.51
C GLU A 170 -0.82 -17.97 -8.90
N LEU A 171 -0.70 -17.26 -10.02
CA LEU A 171 -1.80 -16.48 -10.57
C LEU A 171 -3.06 -17.33 -10.77
N ILE A 172 -2.89 -18.48 -11.39
CA ILE A 172 -4.02 -19.42 -11.64
C ILE A 172 -4.57 -19.97 -10.31
N ALA A 173 -3.69 -20.27 -9.37
CA ALA A 173 -4.05 -20.84 -8.08
C ALA A 173 -4.62 -19.80 -7.07
N SER A 174 -4.40 -18.52 -7.29
CA SER A 174 -4.72 -17.43 -6.35
C SER A 174 -6.21 -17.26 -6.06
N ASN A 175 -7.06 -17.78 -6.95
CA ASN A 175 -8.50 -17.58 -6.89
C ASN A 175 -8.94 -16.10 -6.92
N PHE A 176 -8.11 -15.19 -7.47
CA PHE A 176 -8.54 -13.83 -7.74
C PHE A 176 -9.53 -13.81 -8.92
N ASP A 177 -10.39 -12.80 -8.93
CA ASP A 177 -11.60 -12.82 -9.77
C ASP A 177 -11.37 -12.22 -11.16
N TYR A 178 -10.31 -11.40 -11.32
CA TYR A 178 -10.06 -10.70 -12.58
C TYR A 178 -8.58 -10.41 -12.81
N PHE A 179 -8.09 -10.67 -14.01
CA PHE A 179 -6.75 -10.32 -14.46
C PHE A 179 -6.79 -9.68 -15.84
N ALA A 180 -6.10 -8.54 -16.01
CA ALA A 180 -5.92 -7.90 -17.31
C ALA A 180 -4.54 -7.26 -17.41
N GLY A 181 -3.85 -7.48 -18.52
CA GLY A 181 -2.51 -6.93 -18.72
C GLY A 181 -1.80 -7.39 -19.96
N GLY A 182 -0.47 -7.25 -19.99
CA GLY A 182 0.40 -7.55 -21.13
C GLY A 182 0.67 -9.03 -21.40
N GLY A 183 -0.20 -9.93 -20.94
CA GLY A 183 -0.04 -11.39 -21.12
C GLY A 183 0.86 -12.02 -20.04
N LEU A 184 1.45 -13.16 -20.37
CA LEU A 184 2.35 -13.92 -19.50
C LEU A 184 3.71 -14.12 -20.17
N LYS A 185 4.78 -14.06 -19.39
CA LYS A 185 6.14 -14.34 -19.81
C LYS A 185 6.56 -15.74 -19.37
N LYS A 186 7.39 -16.43 -20.17
CA LYS A 186 7.91 -17.78 -19.86
C LYS A 186 6.83 -18.78 -19.45
N THR A 187 5.83 -18.98 -20.31
CA THR A 187 4.67 -19.84 -20.01
C THR A 187 4.98 -21.35 -20.02
N THR A 188 6.17 -21.76 -20.47
CA THR A 188 6.58 -23.17 -20.59
C THR A 188 7.50 -23.62 -19.46
N GLY A 189 7.89 -22.77 -18.53
CA GLY A 189 8.79 -23.12 -17.42
C GLY A 189 10.27 -23.31 -17.82
N SER A 190 10.69 -22.89 -19.00
CA SER A 190 12.08 -23.00 -19.49
C SER A 190 12.69 -21.65 -19.84
#